data_1bfa10c77fcd65fc14458ac7c1eb0288
#
_entry.id   1bfa10c77fcd65fc14458ac7c1eb0288
#
_cell.length_a   1.000
_cell.length_b   1.000
_cell.length_c   1.000
_cell.angle_alpha   90.00
_cell.angle_beta   90.00
_cell.angle_gamma   90.00
#
_symmetry.space_group_name_H-M   'P 1'
#
loop_
_entity.id
_entity.type
_entity.pdbx_description
1 polymer ?
#
loop_
_entity_poly.entity_id
_entity_poly.type
_entity_poly.pdbx_seq_one_letter_code
_entity_poly.pdbx_strand_id
1 'polypeptide(L)'
;MPVSYMEIDLRAFRHNLRVIRSHLKNVPALAVIKANAYGHGAVAVARRLASQVAGFCVSNLDEAFELRQAGIEHPILILGVIPVDDLHLALKLNISVTLASLEWLELVKASGQDLAGLAVHVKLDTGMGRIGFRDWSEL
;
A
#
# COMPACT_ATOMS: atom_id res chain seq x y z
N MET A 1 7.48 -28.68 21.35
CA MET A 1 8.39 -27.90 20.48
C MET A 1 7.77 -27.81 19.09
N PRO A 2 7.82 -26.69 18.38
CA PRO A 2 7.33 -26.65 17.00
C PRO A 2 8.15 -27.64 16.14
N VAL A 3 7.45 -28.36 15.28
CA VAL A 3 8.05 -29.39 14.41
C VAL A 3 8.77 -28.75 13.20
N SER A 4 8.44 -27.48 12.90
CA SER A 4 9.06 -26.70 11.83
C SER A 4 9.09 -25.21 12.19
N TYR A 5 10.07 -24.48 11.64
CA TYR A 5 10.17 -23.04 11.73
C TYR A 5 10.65 -22.46 10.38
N MET A 6 10.36 -21.18 10.18
CA MET A 6 10.85 -20.44 9.02
C MET A 6 11.78 -19.35 9.50
N GLU A 7 12.99 -19.31 8.96
CA GLU A 7 13.99 -18.27 9.23
C GLU A 7 13.96 -17.22 8.12
N ILE A 8 13.83 -15.93 8.50
CA ILE A 8 13.77 -14.81 7.57
C ILE A 8 15.04 -13.95 7.73
N ASP A 9 15.88 -13.90 6.71
CA ASP A 9 17.04 -12.99 6.70
C ASP A 9 16.66 -11.59 6.19
N LEU A 10 16.41 -10.67 7.12
CA LEU A 10 16.07 -9.28 6.81
C LEU A 10 17.24 -8.51 6.13
N ARG A 11 18.46 -9.01 6.17
CA ARG A 11 19.61 -8.39 5.47
C ARG A 11 19.49 -8.64 3.97
N ALA A 12 18.94 -9.79 3.57
CA ALA A 12 18.69 -10.11 2.17
C ALA A 12 17.68 -9.12 1.54
N PHE A 13 16.61 -8.74 2.25
CA PHE A 13 15.68 -7.71 1.79
C PHE A 13 16.38 -6.38 1.51
N ARG A 14 17.21 -5.94 2.42
CA ARG A 14 17.98 -4.70 2.26
C ARG A 14 18.98 -4.78 1.10
N HIS A 15 19.62 -5.91 0.93
CA HIS A 15 20.54 -6.15 -0.18
C HIS A 15 19.79 -6.08 -1.51
N ASN A 16 18.70 -6.83 -1.66
CA ASN A 16 17.90 -6.87 -2.87
C ASN A 16 17.36 -5.48 -3.25
N LEU A 17 16.86 -4.73 -2.26
CA LEU A 17 16.40 -3.36 -2.50
C LEU A 17 17.52 -2.45 -3.02
N ARG A 18 18.74 -2.56 -2.48
CA ARG A 18 19.90 -1.79 -2.99
C ARG A 18 20.21 -2.13 -4.45
N VAL A 19 20.21 -3.42 -4.79
CA VAL A 19 20.42 -3.89 -6.17
C VAL A 19 19.36 -3.30 -7.09
N ILE A 20 18.09 -3.40 -6.72
CA ILE A 20 16.98 -2.81 -7.52
C ILE A 20 17.18 -1.30 -7.67
N ARG A 21 17.43 -0.57 -6.59
CA ARG A 21 17.62 0.88 -6.64
C ARG A 21 18.80 1.32 -7.50
N SER A 22 19.89 0.55 -7.55
CA SER A 22 21.03 0.87 -8.41
C SER A 22 20.67 0.85 -9.90
N HIS A 23 19.69 0.03 -10.29
CA HIS A 23 19.17 -0.03 -11.66
C HIS A 23 18.11 1.05 -11.96
N LEU A 24 17.43 1.55 -10.93
CA LEU A 24 16.35 2.54 -11.08
C LEU A 24 16.83 4.01 -11.10
N LYS A 25 18.12 4.27 -11.18
CA LYS A 25 18.71 5.64 -11.25
C LYS A 25 18.13 6.59 -10.19
N ASN A 26 18.02 6.11 -8.94
CA ASN A 26 17.49 6.84 -7.77
C ASN A 26 15.98 7.18 -7.80
N VAL A 27 15.18 6.53 -8.65
CA VAL A 27 13.72 6.66 -8.57
C VAL A 27 13.24 6.17 -7.20
N PRO A 28 12.39 6.95 -6.49
CA PRO A 28 11.82 6.51 -5.22
C PRO A 28 11.02 5.23 -5.39
N ALA A 29 11.21 4.27 -4.47
CA ALA A 29 10.51 2.99 -4.51
C ALA A 29 9.50 2.88 -3.35
N LEU A 30 8.31 2.35 -3.64
CA LEU A 30 7.36 1.88 -2.63
C LEU A 30 7.53 0.36 -2.48
N ALA A 31 7.70 -0.12 -1.24
CA ALA A 31 7.82 -1.55 -0.98
C ALA A 31 6.44 -2.17 -0.79
N VAL A 32 6.11 -3.18 -1.59
CA VAL A 32 4.85 -3.93 -1.44
C VAL A 32 5.03 -4.99 -0.37
N ILE A 33 4.35 -4.82 0.77
CA ILE A 33 4.45 -5.69 1.96
C ILE A 33 3.09 -6.24 2.41
N LYS A 34 2.14 -6.31 1.48
CA LYS A 34 0.82 -6.91 1.71
C LYS A 34 0.91 -8.39 2.09
N ALA A 35 -0.19 -8.97 2.61
CA ALA A 35 -0.27 -10.35 3.07
C ALA A 35 0.88 -10.69 4.04
N ASN A 36 1.06 -9.83 5.07
CA ASN A 36 2.14 -9.94 6.05
C ASN A 36 3.53 -10.03 5.39
N ALA A 37 3.80 -9.15 4.41
CA ALA A 37 4.99 -9.19 3.54
C ALA A 37 5.15 -10.57 2.87
N TYR A 38 4.05 -11.10 2.30
CA TYR A 38 4.01 -12.44 1.70
C TYR A 38 4.47 -13.55 2.68
N GLY A 39 4.10 -13.40 3.95
CA GLY A 39 4.46 -14.32 5.02
C GLY A 39 5.80 -14.05 5.72
N HIS A 40 6.53 -13.00 5.32
CA HIS A 40 7.85 -12.68 5.89
C HIS A 40 7.80 -11.76 7.13
N GLY A 41 6.62 -11.28 7.53
CA GLY A 41 6.46 -10.37 8.66
C GLY A 41 6.50 -8.90 8.24
N ALA A 42 5.32 -8.30 7.97
CA ALA A 42 5.19 -6.95 7.42
C ALA A 42 5.88 -5.88 8.27
N VAL A 43 5.67 -5.90 9.58
CA VAL A 43 6.27 -4.93 10.51
C VAL A 43 7.79 -5.02 10.53
N ALA A 44 8.34 -6.25 10.59
CA ALA A 44 9.78 -6.46 10.60
C ALA A 44 10.44 -6.02 9.30
N VAL A 45 9.83 -6.36 8.16
CA VAL A 45 10.28 -5.94 6.83
C VAL A 45 10.17 -4.42 6.69
N ALA A 46 9.03 -3.80 7.10
CA ALA A 46 8.84 -2.36 7.04
C ALA A 46 9.92 -1.61 7.82
N ARG A 47 10.16 -1.97 9.08
CA ARG A 47 11.23 -1.37 9.91
C ARG A 47 12.59 -1.52 9.27
N ARG A 48 12.87 -2.67 8.66
CA ARG A 48 14.15 -2.93 8.02
C ARG A 48 14.40 -2.10 6.77
N LEU A 49 13.35 -1.79 6.01
CA LEU A 49 13.44 -1.08 4.74
C LEU A 49 13.16 0.43 4.86
N ALA A 50 12.61 0.90 5.98
CA ALA A 50 12.14 2.28 6.18
C ALA A 50 13.10 3.36 5.66
N SER A 51 14.39 3.26 5.96
CA SER A 51 15.40 4.26 5.53
C SER A 51 15.73 4.23 4.03
N GLN A 52 15.16 3.32 3.26
CA GLN A 52 15.52 3.07 1.86
C GLN A 52 14.34 3.13 0.89
N VAL A 53 13.12 3.25 1.39
CA VAL A 53 11.89 3.33 0.58
C VAL A 53 11.19 4.66 0.78
N ALA A 54 10.41 5.09 -0.19
CA ALA A 54 9.57 6.28 -0.08
C ALA A 54 8.26 5.99 0.68
N GLY A 55 7.87 4.72 0.80
CA GLY A 55 6.65 4.28 1.47
C GLY A 55 6.39 2.81 1.27
N PHE A 56 5.21 2.38 1.67
CA PHE A 56 4.79 0.98 1.64
C PHE A 56 3.45 0.83 0.91
N CYS A 57 3.23 -0.36 0.32
CA CYS A 57 1.95 -0.71 -0.25
C CYS A 57 1.41 -1.97 0.43
N VAL A 58 0.11 -1.95 0.74
CA VAL A 58 -0.63 -3.03 1.40
C VAL A 58 -1.92 -3.37 0.65
N SER A 59 -2.65 -4.41 1.05
CA SER A 59 -3.88 -4.82 0.39
C SER A 59 -5.12 -4.07 0.87
N ASN A 60 -5.22 -3.80 2.17
CA ASN A 60 -6.42 -3.34 2.84
C ASN A 60 -6.09 -2.45 4.05
N LEU A 61 -7.15 -1.97 4.70
CA LEU A 61 -7.04 -1.05 5.82
C LEU A 61 -6.46 -1.71 7.08
N ASP A 62 -6.75 -2.99 7.33
CA ASP A 62 -6.24 -3.71 8.52
C ASP A 62 -4.72 -3.82 8.49
N GLU A 63 -4.16 -4.17 7.33
CA GLU A 63 -2.70 -4.23 7.13
C GLU A 63 -2.05 -2.85 7.29
N ALA A 64 -2.70 -1.79 6.79
CA ALA A 64 -2.22 -0.43 6.97
C ALA A 64 -2.28 0.01 8.44
N PHE A 65 -3.33 -0.36 9.16
CA PHE A 65 -3.51 -0.08 10.57
C PHE A 65 -2.45 -0.78 11.42
N GLU A 66 -2.15 -2.06 11.15
CA GLU A 66 -1.07 -2.81 11.82
C GLU A 66 0.27 -2.06 11.69
N LEU A 67 0.61 -1.56 10.51
CA LEU A 67 1.83 -0.78 10.30
C LEU A 67 1.81 0.52 11.11
N ARG A 68 0.69 1.24 11.14
CA ARG A 68 0.56 2.47 11.93
C ARG A 68 0.68 2.20 13.43
N GLN A 69 0.06 1.13 13.94
CA GLN A 69 0.24 0.70 15.34
C GLN A 69 1.69 0.33 15.67
N ALA A 70 2.43 -0.20 14.70
CA ALA A 70 3.84 -0.52 14.85
C ALA A 70 4.77 0.71 14.77
N GLY A 71 4.23 1.94 14.62
CA GLY A 71 4.97 3.20 14.55
C GLY A 71 5.58 3.49 13.17
N ILE A 72 5.07 2.87 12.10
CA ILE A 72 5.52 3.18 10.73
C ILE A 72 4.80 4.46 10.28
N GLU A 73 5.54 5.56 10.15
CA GLU A 73 5.04 6.88 9.75
C GLU A 73 5.12 7.15 8.23
N HIS A 74 5.85 6.33 7.50
CA HIS A 74 6.02 6.44 6.05
C HIS A 74 4.67 6.45 5.32
N PRO A 75 4.59 7.06 4.13
CA PRO A 75 3.43 6.95 3.25
C PRO A 75 3.01 5.48 3.07
N ILE A 76 1.72 5.21 3.20
CA ILE A 76 1.14 3.88 2.97
C ILE A 76 0.06 4.03 1.91
N LEU A 77 0.12 3.18 0.88
CA LEU A 77 -0.88 3.07 -0.17
C LEU A 77 -1.61 1.73 -0.07
N ILE A 78 -2.93 1.77 0.03
CA ILE A 78 -3.76 0.57 -0.12
C ILE A 78 -3.98 0.32 -1.61
N LEU A 79 -3.53 -0.85 -2.09
CA LEU A 79 -3.63 -1.26 -3.50
C LEU A 79 -5.02 -1.82 -3.86
N GLY A 80 -5.77 -2.26 -2.88
CA GLY A 80 -7.16 -2.70 -3.02
C GLY A 80 -8.13 -1.52 -2.99
N VAL A 81 -9.39 -1.79 -3.36
CA VAL A 81 -10.50 -0.86 -3.14
C VAL A 81 -11.02 -1.09 -1.73
N ILE A 82 -11.20 -0.01 -0.96
CA ILE A 82 -11.78 -0.07 0.38
C ILE A 82 -13.24 0.38 0.36
N PRO A 83 -14.07 -0.09 1.32
CA PRO A 83 -15.43 0.41 1.48
C PRO A 83 -15.45 1.92 1.68
N VAL A 84 -16.48 2.57 1.12
CA VAL A 84 -16.63 4.04 1.24
C VAL A 84 -16.77 4.45 2.70
N ASP A 85 -17.46 3.67 3.51
CA ASP A 85 -17.67 3.94 4.94
C ASP A 85 -16.36 4.00 5.74
N ASP A 86 -15.31 3.34 5.26
CA ASP A 86 -14.01 3.26 5.93
C ASP A 86 -13.03 4.38 5.51
N LEU A 87 -13.40 5.25 4.55
CA LEU A 87 -12.53 6.31 4.03
C LEU A 87 -12.12 7.32 5.10
N HIS A 88 -13.00 7.60 6.05
CA HIS A 88 -12.69 8.47 7.18
C HIS A 88 -11.55 7.91 8.06
N LEU A 89 -11.41 6.58 8.15
CA LEU A 89 -10.30 5.92 8.86
C LEU A 89 -9.00 6.06 8.08
N ALA A 90 -9.04 5.90 6.75
CA ALA A 90 -7.87 6.10 5.89
C ALA A 90 -7.36 7.55 6.01
N LEU A 91 -8.26 8.53 5.96
CA LEU A 91 -7.92 9.94 6.15
C LEU A 91 -7.29 10.19 7.53
N LYS A 92 -7.92 9.72 8.62
CA LYS A 92 -7.43 9.88 9.99
C LYS A 92 -6.04 9.28 10.20
N LEU A 93 -5.76 8.16 9.54
CA LEU A 93 -4.50 7.43 9.65
C LEU A 93 -3.45 7.90 8.62
N ASN A 94 -3.76 8.92 7.84
CA ASN A 94 -2.89 9.42 6.75
C ASN A 94 -2.45 8.27 5.81
N ILE A 95 -3.44 7.54 5.28
CA ILE A 95 -3.26 6.41 4.37
C ILE A 95 -3.83 6.81 3.00
N SER A 96 -3.06 6.58 1.94
CA SER A 96 -3.51 6.78 0.57
C SER A 96 -4.36 5.60 0.10
N VAL A 97 -5.40 5.88 -0.69
CA VAL A 97 -6.33 4.89 -1.22
C VAL A 97 -6.27 4.81 -2.73
N THR A 98 -6.77 3.71 -3.30
CA THR A 98 -6.84 3.50 -4.75
C THR A 98 -8.23 3.83 -5.28
N LEU A 99 -8.29 4.77 -6.23
CA LEU A 99 -9.46 5.01 -7.08
C LEU A 99 -9.37 4.10 -8.31
N ALA A 100 -10.28 3.15 -8.41
CA ALA A 100 -10.24 2.11 -9.44
C ALA A 100 -11.45 2.11 -10.38
N SER A 101 -12.51 2.88 -10.09
CA SER A 101 -13.69 3.01 -10.96
C SER A 101 -14.48 4.30 -10.66
N LEU A 102 -15.28 4.73 -11.64
CA LEU A 102 -16.21 5.86 -11.46
C LEU A 102 -17.35 5.50 -10.52
N GLU A 103 -17.84 4.26 -10.54
CA GLU A 103 -18.91 3.82 -9.65
C GLU A 103 -18.51 4.00 -8.18
N TRP A 104 -17.28 3.64 -7.84
CA TRP A 104 -16.76 3.86 -6.49
C TRP A 104 -16.68 5.36 -6.16
N LEU A 105 -16.23 6.19 -7.11
CA LEU A 105 -16.18 7.64 -6.94
C LEU A 105 -17.57 8.26 -6.72
N GLU A 106 -18.59 7.80 -7.45
CA GLU A 106 -19.97 8.27 -7.26
C GLU A 106 -20.52 7.86 -5.87
N LEU A 107 -20.20 6.65 -5.40
CA LEU A 107 -20.54 6.25 -4.02
C LEU A 107 -19.86 7.15 -2.98
N VAL A 108 -18.59 7.52 -3.20
CA VAL A 108 -17.87 8.46 -2.33
C VAL A 108 -18.58 9.82 -2.30
N LYS A 109 -18.95 10.38 -3.46
CA LYS A 109 -19.69 11.65 -3.55
C LYS A 109 -21.04 11.56 -2.83
N ALA A 110 -21.77 10.46 -3.03
CA ALA A 110 -23.07 10.25 -2.42
C ALA A 110 -23.02 10.06 -0.90
N SER A 111 -21.88 9.64 -0.35
CA SER A 111 -21.70 9.43 1.10
C SER A 111 -21.78 10.71 1.93
N GLY A 112 -21.52 11.87 1.31
CA GLY A 112 -21.48 13.16 1.98
C GLY A 112 -20.36 13.32 3.02
N GLN A 113 -19.37 12.41 3.05
CA GLN A 113 -18.25 12.52 3.97
C GLN A 113 -17.34 13.70 3.59
N ASP A 114 -16.83 14.39 4.60
CA ASP A 114 -15.73 15.36 4.39
C ASP A 114 -14.41 14.59 4.35
N LEU A 115 -13.89 14.41 3.14
CA LEU A 115 -12.64 13.71 2.86
C LEU A 115 -11.53 14.65 2.37
N ALA A 116 -11.64 15.95 2.69
CA ALA A 116 -10.61 16.92 2.33
C ALA A 116 -9.24 16.47 2.88
N GLY A 117 -8.26 16.40 1.99
CA GLY A 117 -6.91 15.95 2.34
C GLY A 117 -6.67 14.43 2.19
N LEU A 118 -7.68 13.63 1.85
CA LEU A 118 -7.46 12.20 1.54
C LEU A 118 -6.60 12.07 0.27
N ALA A 119 -5.45 11.41 0.40
CA ALA A 119 -4.59 11.12 -0.74
C ALA A 119 -5.14 9.96 -1.56
N VAL A 120 -5.26 10.16 -2.88
CA VAL A 120 -5.85 9.18 -3.79
C VAL A 120 -4.88 8.88 -4.94
N HIS A 121 -4.70 7.60 -5.26
CA HIS A 121 -3.98 7.13 -6.44
C HIS A 121 -4.96 6.56 -7.46
N VAL A 122 -5.01 7.16 -8.63
CA VAL A 122 -5.81 6.65 -9.75
C VAL A 122 -5.13 5.43 -10.34
N LYS A 123 -5.88 4.32 -10.43
CA LYS A 123 -5.35 3.07 -10.98
C LYS A 123 -5.76 2.87 -12.42
N LEU A 124 -4.77 2.69 -13.29
CA LEU A 124 -4.97 2.27 -14.67
C LEU A 124 -4.73 0.76 -14.80
N ASP A 125 -5.63 0.08 -15.49
CA ASP A 125 -5.46 -1.33 -15.85
C ASP A 125 -4.76 -1.42 -17.22
N THR A 126 -3.46 -1.66 -17.18
CA THR A 126 -2.63 -1.79 -18.37
C THR A 126 -2.51 -3.23 -18.89
N GLY A 127 -3.43 -4.10 -18.50
CA GLY A 127 -3.52 -5.47 -19.01
C GLY A 127 -3.63 -6.57 -17.95
N MET A 128 -3.63 -6.25 -16.65
CA MET A 128 -3.84 -7.25 -15.59
C MET A 128 -5.29 -7.74 -15.53
N GLY A 129 -6.28 -6.91 -15.94
CA GLY A 129 -7.69 -7.28 -16.03
C GLY A 129 -8.38 -7.50 -14.69
N ARG A 130 -7.99 -6.78 -13.64
CA ARG A 130 -8.56 -6.97 -12.31
C ARG A 130 -9.35 -5.76 -11.81
N ILE A 131 -8.72 -4.62 -11.66
CA ILE A 131 -9.30 -3.34 -11.25
C ILE A 131 -8.56 -2.18 -11.90
N GLY A 132 -9.22 -1.06 -12.08
CA GLY A 132 -8.65 0.16 -12.66
C GLY A 132 -9.33 0.57 -13.96
N PHE A 133 -9.13 1.81 -14.35
CA PHE A 133 -9.58 2.37 -15.61
C PHE A 133 -8.79 1.74 -16.76
N ARG A 134 -9.47 1.41 -17.86
CA ARG A 134 -8.84 0.80 -19.04
C ARG A 134 -8.37 1.84 -20.04
N ASP A 135 -9.00 3.00 -20.04
CA ASP A 135 -8.71 4.11 -20.92
C ASP A 135 -8.73 5.43 -20.16
N TRP A 136 -7.96 6.42 -20.64
CA TRP A 136 -7.97 7.78 -20.09
C TRP A 136 -9.31 8.50 -20.30
N SER A 137 -10.10 8.09 -21.30
CA SER A 137 -11.43 8.62 -21.54
C SER A 137 -12.47 8.23 -20.48
N GLU A 138 -12.15 7.26 -19.63
CA GLU A 138 -12.98 6.85 -18.48
C GLU A 138 -12.77 7.75 -17.23
N LEU A 139 -11.78 8.65 -17.25
CA LEU A 139 -11.46 9.59 -16.17
C LEU A 139 -12.07 10.97 -16.42
#